data_5df1c05be22b633d6639930143de68d3
#
_entry.id   5df1c05be22b633d6639930143de68d3
#
_cell.length_a   1.000
_cell.length_b   1.000
_cell.length_c   1.000
_cell.angle_alpha   90.00
_cell.angle_beta   90.00
_cell.angle_gamma   90.00
#
_symmetry.space_group_name_H-M   'P 1'
#
loop_
_entity.id
_entity.type
_entity.pdbx_description
1 polymer ?
#
loop_
_entity_poly.entity_id
_entity_poly.type
_entity_poly.pdbx_seq_one_letter_code
_entity_poly.pdbx_strand_id
1 'polypeptide(L)'
;MKHEKSCGCIIIEDKKVLLIKQTNGIWGFPKGHVEENETELQTAEREVKEETNIDVKIDETKRYTMNYITDRGASKEVVLFLAKKIGGNLSRQESEISQIEWLCFDDAISRLSYK
;
A
#
# COMPACT_ATOMS: atom_id res chain seq x y z
N MET A 1 14.68 -18.52 9.24
CA MET A 1 13.49 -17.65 9.26
C MET A 1 13.20 -17.15 7.86
N LYS A 2 11.95 -17.27 7.45
CA LYS A 2 11.55 -16.78 6.14
C LYS A 2 11.52 -15.25 6.13
N HIS A 3 11.99 -14.66 5.05
CA HIS A 3 12.01 -13.21 4.87
C HIS A 3 11.06 -12.84 3.75
N GLU A 4 10.15 -11.90 4.02
CA GLU A 4 9.19 -11.41 3.03
C GLU A 4 9.38 -9.91 2.83
N LYS A 5 9.11 -9.44 1.61
CA LYS A 5 9.21 -8.02 1.29
C LYS A 5 8.02 -7.58 0.46
N SER A 6 7.39 -6.49 0.86
CA SER A 6 6.30 -5.88 0.13
C SER A 6 6.64 -4.41 -0.16
N CYS A 7 6.14 -3.91 -1.28
CA CYS A 7 6.32 -2.50 -1.64
C CYS A 7 4.99 -1.91 -2.07
N GLY A 8 4.80 -0.64 -1.79
CA GLY A 8 3.58 0.06 -2.15
C GLY A 8 3.74 1.55 -2.01
N CYS A 9 2.63 2.26 -1.88
CA CYS A 9 2.62 3.71 -1.89
C CYS A 9 1.75 4.30 -0.80
N ILE A 10 2.19 5.47 -0.30
CA ILE A 10 1.37 6.37 0.50
C ILE A 10 0.89 7.42 -0.48
N ILE A 11 -0.39 7.36 -0.86
CA ILE A 11 -0.94 8.19 -1.91
C ILE A 11 -1.73 9.33 -1.28
N ILE A 12 -1.30 10.56 -1.52
CA ILE A 12 -1.91 11.75 -0.92
C ILE A 12 -2.48 12.65 -2.00
N GLU A 13 -3.73 13.10 -1.81
CA GLU A 13 -4.39 14.04 -2.70
C GLU A 13 -5.35 14.89 -1.87
N ASP A 14 -5.29 16.21 -2.03
CA ASP A 14 -6.18 17.17 -1.35
C ASP A 14 -6.22 16.95 0.17
N LYS A 15 -5.05 16.73 0.77
CA LYS A 15 -4.88 16.51 2.21
C LYS A 15 -5.57 15.25 2.71
N LYS A 16 -5.80 14.29 1.80
CA LYS A 16 -6.34 12.98 2.16
C LYS A 16 -5.38 11.91 1.70
N VAL A 17 -5.41 10.79 2.39
CA VAL A 17 -4.59 9.64 2.06
C VAL A 17 -5.48 8.47 1.68
N LEU A 18 -5.03 7.68 0.70
CA LEU A 18 -5.78 6.54 0.22
C LEU A 18 -5.45 5.31 1.05
N LEU A 19 -6.47 4.71 1.64
CA LEU A 19 -6.33 3.43 2.34
C LEU A 19 -7.22 2.39 1.68
N ILE A 20 -6.80 1.15 1.79
CA ILE A 20 -7.59 0.01 1.36
C ILE A 20 -7.91 -0.87 2.55
N LYS A 21 -9.06 -1.53 2.49
CA LYS A 21 -9.43 -2.54 3.48
C LYS A 21 -9.36 -3.88 2.79
N GLN A 22 -8.53 -4.77 3.30
CA GLN A 22 -8.43 -6.12 2.76
C GLN A 22 -9.67 -6.92 3.14
N THR A 23 -9.89 -8.02 2.43
CA THR A 23 -11.06 -8.86 2.71
C THR A 23 -11.01 -9.45 4.12
N ASN A 24 -9.83 -9.52 4.73
CA ASN A 24 -9.70 -9.96 6.12
C ASN A 24 -10.01 -8.85 7.14
N GLY A 25 -10.41 -7.66 6.68
CA GLY A 25 -10.80 -6.57 7.56
C GLY A 25 -9.68 -5.62 7.95
N ILE A 26 -8.45 -5.84 7.47
CA ILE A 26 -7.30 -5.01 7.84
C ILE A 26 -7.18 -3.84 6.88
N TRP A 27 -7.09 -2.63 7.46
CA TRP A 27 -6.85 -1.41 6.69
C TRP A 27 -5.35 -1.19 6.53
N GLY A 28 -4.93 -0.71 5.37
CA GLY A 28 -3.54 -0.41 5.12
C GLY A 28 -3.35 0.36 3.83
N PHE A 29 -2.10 0.58 3.47
CA PHE A 29 -1.75 1.22 2.20
C PHE A 29 -1.75 0.18 1.08
N PRO A 30 -2.01 0.61 -0.16
CA PRO A 30 -1.89 -0.31 -1.30
C PRO A 30 -0.45 -0.81 -1.41
N LYS A 31 -0.26 -2.10 -1.35
CA LYS A 31 1.06 -2.71 -1.41
C LYS A 31 0.94 -4.21 -1.67
N GLY A 32 2.03 -4.82 -2.07
CA GLY A 32 2.08 -6.27 -2.22
C GLY A 32 3.50 -6.77 -2.39
N HIS A 33 3.64 -8.06 -2.51
CA HIS A 33 4.93 -8.73 -2.53
C HIS A 33 5.73 -8.41 -3.80
N VAL A 34 7.04 -8.24 -3.62
CA VAL A 34 7.97 -8.10 -4.73
C VAL A 34 8.03 -9.42 -5.48
N GLU A 35 7.86 -9.33 -6.80
CA GLU A 35 7.99 -10.50 -7.66
C GLU A 35 9.39 -10.59 -8.23
N GLU A 36 9.73 -11.77 -8.74
CA GLU A 36 11.05 -12.02 -9.29
C GLU A 36 11.40 -10.97 -10.35
N ASN A 37 12.60 -10.45 -10.25
CA ASN A 37 13.13 -9.46 -11.19
C ASN A 37 12.44 -8.09 -11.16
N GLU A 38 11.62 -7.82 -10.14
CA GLU A 38 11.05 -6.49 -9.97
C GLU A 38 11.90 -5.63 -9.04
N THR A 39 11.99 -4.35 -9.37
CA THR A 39 12.54 -3.36 -8.43
C THR A 39 11.43 -2.98 -7.44
N GLU A 40 11.82 -2.29 -6.36
CA GLU A 40 10.84 -1.79 -5.39
C GLU A 40 9.83 -0.86 -6.05
N LEU A 41 10.30 0.03 -6.93
CA LEU A 41 9.41 0.97 -7.62
C LEU A 41 8.45 0.25 -8.54
N GLN A 42 8.92 -0.75 -9.27
CA GLN A 42 8.04 -1.52 -10.15
C GLN A 42 6.97 -2.25 -9.38
N THR A 43 7.33 -2.85 -8.25
CA THR A 43 6.36 -3.53 -7.39
C THR A 43 5.33 -2.55 -6.86
N ALA A 44 5.77 -1.40 -6.34
CA ALA A 44 4.87 -0.41 -5.77
C ALA A 44 3.86 0.07 -6.82
N GLU A 45 4.33 0.40 -8.01
CA GLU A 45 3.47 0.88 -9.07
C GLU A 45 2.47 -0.20 -9.51
N ARG A 46 2.94 -1.43 -9.68
CA ARG A 46 2.09 -2.55 -10.09
C ARG A 46 1.02 -2.84 -9.05
N GLU A 47 1.39 -2.90 -7.78
CA GLU A 47 0.44 -3.23 -6.72
C GLU A 47 -0.63 -2.16 -6.56
N VAL A 48 -0.25 -0.88 -6.65
CA VAL A 48 -1.23 0.20 -6.62
C VAL A 48 -2.23 0.03 -7.77
N LYS A 49 -1.74 -0.25 -8.96
CA LYS A 49 -2.61 -0.43 -10.13
C LYS A 49 -3.53 -1.63 -9.96
N GLU A 50 -3.00 -2.73 -9.46
CA GLU A 50 -3.82 -3.93 -9.27
C GLU A 50 -4.91 -3.72 -8.23
N GLU A 51 -4.56 -3.09 -7.11
CA GLU A 51 -5.50 -2.97 -5.99
C GLU A 51 -6.48 -1.83 -6.12
N THR A 52 -6.11 -0.74 -6.80
CA THR A 52 -6.92 0.47 -6.84
C THR A 52 -7.27 0.96 -8.24
N ASN A 53 -6.62 0.43 -9.26
CA ASN A 53 -6.80 0.80 -10.67
C ASN A 53 -6.38 2.24 -11.01
N ILE A 54 -5.65 2.92 -10.13
CA ILE A 54 -5.19 4.27 -10.43
C ILE A 54 -3.73 4.26 -10.86
N ASP A 55 -3.35 5.30 -11.58
CA ASP A 55 -1.96 5.54 -11.97
C ASP A 55 -1.38 6.60 -11.05
N VAL A 56 -0.14 6.39 -10.62
CA VAL A 56 0.50 7.28 -9.67
C VAL A 56 1.86 7.72 -10.16
N LYS A 57 2.28 8.90 -9.71
CA LYS A 57 3.65 9.35 -9.87
C LYS A 57 4.33 9.21 -8.52
N ILE A 58 5.37 8.40 -8.46
CA ILE A 58 6.07 8.09 -7.22
C ILE A 58 7.22 9.05 -7.03
N ASP A 59 7.34 9.59 -5.80
CA ASP A 59 8.50 10.38 -5.38
C ASP A 59 9.47 9.43 -4.72
N GLU A 60 10.43 8.93 -5.47
CA GLU A 60 11.36 7.93 -4.95
C GLU A 60 12.34 8.48 -3.91
N THR A 61 12.39 9.80 -3.72
CA THR A 61 13.20 10.39 -2.66
C THR A 61 12.50 10.27 -1.30
N LYS A 62 11.23 9.93 -1.28
CA LYS A 62 10.45 9.75 -0.05
C LYS A 62 10.13 8.28 0.14
N ARG A 63 11.09 7.56 0.68
CA ARG A 63 11.01 6.10 0.88
C ARG A 63 10.98 5.81 2.38
N TYR A 64 9.97 5.08 2.81
CA TYR A 64 9.76 4.74 4.21
C TYR A 64 9.73 3.23 4.36
N THR A 65 10.33 2.72 5.43
CA THR A 65 10.38 1.28 5.66
C THR A 65 9.87 0.92 7.04
N MET A 66 9.30 -0.27 7.13
CA MET A 66 8.88 -0.87 8.40
C MET A 66 9.32 -2.33 8.39
N ASN A 67 9.67 -2.84 9.57
CA ASN A 67 10.04 -4.24 9.70
C ASN A 67 9.29 -4.84 10.88
N TYR A 68 8.76 -6.03 10.70
CA TYR A 68 8.08 -6.73 11.79
C TYR A 68 8.10 -8.23 11.55
N ILE A 69 7.73 -8.97 12.59
CA ILE A 69 7.63 -10.42 12.51
C ILE A 69 6.15 -10.77 12.35
N THR A 70 5.83 -11.57 11.35
CA THR A 70 4.46 -11.98 11.10
C THR A 70 4.01 -13.03 12.11
N ASP A 71 2.71 -13.30 12.16
CA ASP A 71 2.15 -14.33 13.04
C ASP A 71 2.76 -15.69 12.80
N ARG A 72 3.25 -15.93 11.59
CA ARG A 72 3.87 -17.20 11.23
C ARG A 72 5.37 -17.21 11.47
N GLY A 73 5.90 -16.17 12.11
CA GLY A 73 7.32 -16.12 12.42
C GLY A 73 8.21 -15.67 11.29
N ALA A 74 7.65 -15.18 10.19
CA ALA A 74 8.46 -14.66 9.10
C ALA A 74 8.87 -13.23 9.37
N SER A 75 10.07 -12.85 8.94
CA SER A 75 10.52 -11.47 8.97
C SER A 75 9.92 -10.75 7.77
N LYS A 76 9.25 -9.62 7.99
CA LYS A 76 8.64 -8.87 6.90
C LYS A 76 9.15 -7.44 6.85
N GLU A 77 9.57 -7.04 5.66
CA GLU A 77 9.95 -5.67 5.37
C GLU A 77 8.90 -5.05 4.46
N VAL A 78 8.42 -3.86 4.81
CA VAL A 78 7.48 -3.10 3.99
C VAL A 78 8.14 -1.81 3.58
N VAL A 79 8.14 -1.53 2.27
CA VAL A 79 8.70 -0.30 1.71
C VAL A 79 7.55 0.49 1.09
N LEU A 80 7.39 1.75 1.52
CA LEU A 80 6.34 2.61 1.01
C LEU A 80 6.94 3.90 0.46
N PHE A 81 6.52 4.27 -0.75
CA PHE A 81 6.95 5.53 -1.37
C PHE A 81 5.81 6.52 -1.35
N LEU A 82 6.14 7.79 -1.15
CA LEU A 82 5.15 8.85 -1.29
C LEU A 82 4.78 8.97 -2.78
N ALA A 83 3.50 9.09 -3.07
CA ALA A 83 3.03 9.16 -4.45
C ALA A 83 1.79 10.03 -4.55
N LYS A 84 1.49 10.46 -5.77
CA LYS A 84 0.26 11.19 -6.05
C LYS A 84 -0.44 10.56 -7.25
N LYS A 85 -1.77 10.65 -7.24
CA LYS A 85 -2.57 10.15 -8.34
C LYS A 85 -2.40 11.04 -9.57
N ILE A 86 -2.15 10.43 -10.72
CA ILE A 86 -2.07 11.17 -11.98
C ILE A 86 -3.10 10.71 -13.00
N GLY A 87 -3.82 9.62 -12.74
CA GLY A 87 -4.84 9.15 -13.66
C GLY A 87 -5.55 7.92 -13.16
N GLY A 88 -6.44 7.39 -13.98
CA GLY A 88 -7.19 6.20 -13.65
C GLY A 88 -8.43 6.49 -12.83
N ASN A 89 -9.32 5.51 -12.76
CA ASN A 89 -10.54 5.59 -11.97
C ASN A 89 -10.49 4.53 -10.88
N LEU A 90 -10.76 4.94 -9.64
CA LEU A 90 -10.76 4.00 -8.51
C LEU A 90 -11.67 2.81 -8.78
N SER A 91 -11.10 1.63 -8.65
CA SER A 91 -11.84 0.38 -8.80
C SER A 91 -11.07 -0.68 -8.00
N ARG A 92 -11.72 -1.26 -7.01
CA ARG A 92 -11.03 -2.21 -6.15
C ARG A 92 -10.86 -3.57 -6.81
N GLN A 93 -9.80 -4.26 -6.42
CA GLN A 93 -9.56 -5.65 -6.79
C GLN A 93 -10.45 -6.52 -5.89
N GLU A 94 -11.59 -6.93 -6.39
CA GLU A 94 -12.65 -7.54 -5.56
C GLU A 94 -12.22 -8.78 -4.80
N SER A 95 -11.29 -9.54 -5.35
CA SER A 95 -10.86 -10.78 -4.70
C SER A 95 -10.06 -10.55 -3.42
N GLU A 96 -9.44 -9.39 -3.27
CA GLU A 96 -8.55 -9.12 -2.14
C GLU A 96 -8.90 -7.86 -1.37
N ILE A 97 -9.59 -6.91 -2.01
CA ILE A 97 -9.86 -5.60 -1.44
C ILE A 97 -11.37 -5.42 -1.27
N SER A 98 -11.82 -5.17 -0.06
CA SER A 98 -13.25 -4.97 0.20
C SER A 98 -13.67 -3.50 0.12
N GLN A 99 -12.76 -2.56 0.43
CA GLN A 99 -13.08 -1.13 0.38
C GLN A 99 -11.83 -0.32 0.02
N ILE A 100 -12.05 0.83 -0.60
CA ILE A 100 -11.00 1.83 -0.86
C ILE A 100 -11.58 3.17 -0.43
N GLU A 101 -10.85 3.93 0.41
CA GLU A 101 -11.34 5.24 0.88
C GLU A 101 -10.23 6.28 0.90
N TRP A 102 -10.59 7.49 0.53
CA TRP A 102 -9.76 8.67 0.78
C TRP A 102 -10.14 9.19 2.16
N LEU A 103 -9.16 9.27 3.06
CA LEU A 103 -9.40 9.65 4.45
C LEU A 103 -8.53 10.83 4.83
N CYS A 104 -9.04 11.74 5.66
CA CYS A 104 -8.18 12.75 6.24
C CYS A 104 -7.13 12.04 7.12
N PHE A 105 -6.05 12.74 7.43
CA PHE A 105 -4.92 12.10 8.12
C PHE A 105 -5.33 11.53 9.48
N ASP A 106 -6.16 12.24 10.23
CA ASP A 106 -6.58 11.74 11.55
C ASP A 106 -7.37 10.45 11.45
N ASP A 107 -8.30 10.38 10.50
CA ASP A 107 -9.09 9.17 10.28
C ASP A 107 -8.24 8.03 9.79
N ALA A 108 -7.27 8.32 8.90
CA ALA A 108 -6.37 7.30 8.39
C ALA A 108 -5.52 6.71 9.52
N ILE A 109 -4.96 7.57 10.37
CA ILE A 109 -4.16 7.12 11.49
C ILE A 109 -5.01 6.22 12.42
N SER A 110 -6.25 6.63 12.66
CA SER A 110 -7.16 5.86 13.50
C SER A 110 -7.42 4.46 12.91
N ARG A 111 -7.64 4.38 11.59
CA ARG A 111 -7.85 3.09 10.92
C ARG A 111 -6.62 2.21 10.96
N LEU A 112 -5.43 2.79 10.90
CA LEU A 112 -4.17 2.05 10.91
C LEU A 112 -3.74 1.63 12.30
N SER A 113 -4.36 2.17 13.34
CA SER A 113 -3.94 1.93 14.73
C SER A 113 -4.62 0.74 15.38
N TYR A 114 -5.26 -0.07 14.62
CA TYR A 114 -5.87 -1.28 15.18
C TYR A 114 -4.80 -2.15 15.78
N LYS A 115 -4.66 -2.89 16.36
CA LYS A 115 -3.58 -3.74 16.86
C LYS A 115 -4.14 -5.11 17.27
#